data_441397aa4eef4983423d527bb377589f
#
_entry.id   441397aa4eef4983423d527bb377589f
#
_cell.length_a   1.000
_cell.length_b   1.000
_cell.length_c   1.000
_cell.angle_alpha   90.00
_cell.angle_beta   90.00
_cell.angle_gamma   90.00
#
_symmetry.space_group_name_H-M   'P 1'
#
loop_
_entity.id
_entity.type
_entity.pdbx_description
1 polymer ?
#
loop_
_entity_poly.entity_id
_entity_poly.type
_entity_poly.pdbx_seq_one_letter_code
_entity_poly.pdbx_strand_id
1 'polypeptide(L)'
;MVLTTRMHLPSSRGLSASEEDRSFLQRRVALFGLVIGGLYLFFWLYRVVMLLVMNQREGFRDPSLWWHLSAVGFFVLPWFLLRRGKRSARFIRVVEGTALSLGVFATGVMGIYIPFEARPDFIMLLALSNVIIARAVFVPCTGRWTLTLGLIVGVVLLACVYYGSLGLDLQKRGSWATGSYFGIEWSVIYPELTDQTARRLAAAITTEIAIWWVLTTALSTGASVVIYGLRRRVHDAEQLGQYRLEEKIGEGGMGAVYRASHAFLRRPTAVKLLPPDKAGADNLRRFEQEVQLTASLTHPNTITIFDYGHTSDGIFYYAMEYIDGLTLSDLVSRSGAQPQGRVIDLMRQSASALVEAHGIGLVHRDLKPGNIMVHLLHPHGGAGDFVKVLDFGLVKQVRQEGGIQLTNEASLSGTPQYMAPESITAPDAVDARADLYALGAVAYYLLTGTHVFTGKSIVEVCSHHLHSSPEPLSSRLGKPIAPDLEQLVLSCLAKDPSDRPQSAFELERRLSDCASIPPWTSEDARRWWEAHGAPVRKAPPPEAKGVLTVDLQLTSVDGRDRA
;
A
#
# COMPACT_ATOMS: atom_id res chain seq x y z
N MET A 1 -19.06 -41.26 4.03
CA MET A 1 -19.85 -40.08 3.77
C MET A 1 -19.53 -39.09 4.88
N VAL A 2 -18.45 -38.31 4.70
CA VAL A 2 -17.99 -37.28 5.68
C VAL A 2 -18.00 -35.96 4.94
N LEU A 3 -18.96 -35.12 5.30
CA LEU A 3 -19.12 -33.75 4.82
C LEU A 3 -18.03 -32.88 5.49
N THR A 4 -17.00 -32.49 4.75
CA THR A 4 -16.06 -31.44 5.15
C THR A 4 -16.59 -30.10 4.61
N THR A 5 -17.27 -29.36 5.47
CA THR A 5 -17.65 -27.97 5.23
C THR A 5 -16.38 -27.12 5.29
N ARG A 6 -15.87 -26.67 4.14
CA ARG A 6 -14.82 -25.65 4.07
C ARG A 6 -15.41 -24.29 4.48
N MET A 7 -15.12 -23.84 5.67
CA MET A 7 -15.31 -22.44 6.06
C MET A 7 -14.31 -21.58 5.25
N HIS A 8 -14.83 -20.73 4.37
CA HIS A 8 -14.08 -19.61 3.81
C HIS A 8 -13.81 -18.60 4.92
N LEU A 9 -12.59 -18.60 5.44
CA LEU A 9 -12.09 -17.48 6.25
C LEU A 9 -11.71 -16.33 5.30
N PRO A 10 -12.25 -15.13 5.46
CA PRO A 10 -11.80 -13.96 4.72
C PRO A 10 -10.37 -13.62 5.14
N SER A 11 -9.53 -13.28 4.16
CA SER A 11 -8.11 -12.93 4.34
C SER A 11 -7.94 -11.89 5.46
N SER A 12 -7.22 -12.27 6.53
CA SER A 12 -7.10 -11.51 7.77
C SER A 12 -6.25 -10.23 7.66
N ARG A 13 -5.57 -9.97 6.57
CA ARG A 13 -4.53 -8.94 6.45
C ARG A 13 -5.05 -7.53 6.10
N GLY A 14 -6.03 -7.37 5.23
CA GLY A 14 -6.65 -6.06 4.95
C GLY A 14 -7.58 -5.57 6.08
N LEU A 15 -8.00 -6.47 6.98
CA LEU A 15 -8.82 -6.18 8.15
C LEU A 15 -7.99 -5.68 9.36
N SER A 16 -6.70 -6.03 9.47
CA SER A 16 -5.88 -5.69 10.64
C SER A 16 -5.50 -4.21 10.69
N ALA A 17 -5.01 -3.60 9.62
CA ALA A 17 -4.65 -2.18 9.60
C ALA A 17 -5.87 -1.27 9.81
N SER A 18 -7.00 -1.55 9.13
CA SER A 18 -8.25 -0.81 9.34
C SER A 18 -8.86 -1.05 10.75
N GLU A 19 -8.54 -2.16 11.38
CA GLU A 19 -9.00 -2.50 12.73
C GLU A 19 -8.16 -1.81 13.80
N GLU A 20 -6.86 -1.66 13.57
CA GLU A 20 -5.92 -0.96 14.44
C GLU A 20 -6.18 0.56 14.42
N ASP A 21 -6.33 1.17 13.26
CA ASP A 21 -6.73 2.58 13.10
C ASP A 21 -8.07 2.87 13.78
N ARG A 22 -9.02 1.96 13.65
CA ARG A 22 -10.33 2.07 14.28
C ARG A 22 -10.23 1.96 15.80
N SER A 23 -9.45 1.04 16.32
CA SER A 23 -9.24 0.87 17.77
C SER A 23 -8.54 2.08 18.37
N PHE A 24 -7.58 2.65 17.65
CA PHE A 24 -6.88 3.87 18.03
C PHE A 24 -7.82 5.08 18.05
N LEU A 25 -8.62 5.29 17.01
CA LEU A 25 -9.63 6.34 16.97
C LEU A 25 -10.63 6.21 18.12
N GLN A 26 -11.12 4.99 18.39
CA GLN A 26 -12.05 4.69 19.46
C GLN A 26 -11.49 5.10 20.83
N ARG A 27 -10.24 4.72 21.12
CA ARG A 27 -9.56 5.08 22.39
C ARG A 27 -9.37 6.58 22.53
N ARG A 28 -8.99 7.27 21.45
CA ARG A 28 -8.75 8.72 21.45
C ARG A 28 -10.02 9.53 21.65
N VAL A 29 -11.12 9.17 21.00
CA VAL A 29 -12.43 9.81 21.19
C VAL A 29 -12.94 9.59 22.62
N ALA A 30 -12.78 8.37 23.15
CA ALA A 30 -13.15 8.07 24.53
C ALA A 30 -12.32 8.90 25.54
N LEU A 31 -11.00 8.94 25.37
CA LEU A 31 -10.09 9.71 26.24
C LEU A 31 -10.37 11.21 26.16
N PHE A 32 -10.58 11.74 24.96
CA PHE A 32 -10.94 13.13 24.76
C PHE A 32 -12.22 13.50 25.53
N GLY A 33 -13.26 12.67 25.41
CA GLY A 33 -14.50 12.88 26.15
C GLY A 33 -14.30 12.88 27.66
N LEU A 34 -13.47 11.97 28.18
CA LEU A 34 -13.14 11.91 29.61
C LEU A 34 -12.39 13.16 30.08
N VAL A 35 -11.40 13.63 29.32
CA VAL A 35 -10.60 14.82 29.66
C VAL A 35 -11.46 16.08 29.67
N ILE A 36 -12.25 16.30 28.61
CA ILE A 36 -13.11 17.50 28.54
C ILE A 36 -14.20 17.43 29.60
N GLY A 37 -14.86 16.28 29.77
CA GLY A 37 -15.87 16.11 30.81
C GLY A 37 -15.30 16.29 32.20
N GLY A 38 -14.06 15.82 32.46
CA GLY A 38 -13.35 16.04 33.72
C GLY A 38 -13.05 17.52 33.99
N LEU A 39 -12.65 18.28 32.96
CA LEU A 39 -12.43 19.72 33.04
C LEU A 39 -13.74 20.46 33.37
N TYR A 40 -14.82 20.13 32.69
CA TYR A 40 -16.15 20.69 33.01
C TYR A 40 -16.61 20.33 34.41
N LEU A 41 -16.39 19.10 34.86
CA LEU A 41 -16.69 18.66 36.23
C LEU A 41 -15.89 19.44 37.27
N PHE A 42 -14.60 19.70 37.00
CA PHE A 42 -13.75 20.51 37.88
C PHE A 42 -14.35 21.91 38.08
N PHE A 43 -14.72 22.61 37.00
CA PHE A 43 -15.33 23.93 37.09
C PHE A 43 -16.71 23.90 37.72
N TRP A 44 -17.48 22.86 37.51
CA TRP A 44 -18.77 22.67 38.18
C TRP A 44 -18.56 22.50 39.70
N LEU A 45 -17.63 21.65 40.14
CA LEU A 45 -17.29 21.45 41.55
C LEU A 45 -16.77 22.77 42.19
N TYR A 46 -15.87 23.47 41.50
CA TYR A 46 -15.39 24.77 41.92
C TYR A 46 -16.56 25.73 42.19
N ARG A 47 -17.53 25.81 41.29
CA ARG A 47 -18.72 26.65 41.44
C ARG A 47 -19.57 26.21 42.64
N VAL A 48 -19.79 24.92 42.85
CA VAL A 48 -20.51 24.37 44.02
C VAL A 48 -19.80 24.74 45.33
N VAL A 49 -18.48 24.58 45.38
CA VAL A 49 -17.67 24.94 46.56
C VAL A 49 -17.79 26.44 46.87
N MET A 50 -17.72 27.29 45.86
CA MET A 50 -17.86 28.74 46.04
C MET A 50 -19.26 29.13 46.57
N LEU A 51 -20.34 28.51 46.11
CA LEU A 51 -21.69 28.71 46.62
C LEU A 51 -21.80 28.31 48.09
N LEU A 52 -21.13 27.22 48.48
CA LEU A 52 -21.10 26.77 49.89
C LEU A 52 -20.29 27.72 50.79
N VAL A 53 -19.10 28.12 50.31
CA VAL A 53 -18.21 29.04 51.09
C VAL A 53 -18.85 30.41 51.26
N MET A 54 -19.55 30.92 50.23
CA MET A 54 -20.24 32.22 50.30
C MET A 54 -21.62 32.14 50.97
N ASN A 55 -22.04 30.97 51.44
CA ASN A 55 -23.35 30.70 52.03
C ASN A 55 -24.55 31.12 51.15
N GLN A 56 -24.37 31.05 49.82
CA GLN A 56 -25.38 31.42 48.83
C GLN A 56 -26.27 30.21 48.50
N ARG A 57 -27.15 29.80 49.37
CA ARG A 57 -28.03 28.62 49.20
C ARG A 57 -29.01 28.76 48.04
N GLU A 58 -29.41 29.96 47.68
CA GLU A 58 -30.27 30.22 46.53
C GLU A 58 -29.58 29.90 45.18
N GLY A 59 -28.28 29.99 45.11
CA GLY A 59 -27.49 29.65 43.94
C GLY A 59 -27.62 28.18 43.49
N PHE A 60 -28.02 27.27 44.42
CA PHE A 60 -28.33 25.88 44.04
C PHE A 60 -29.63 25.71 43.27
N ARG A 61 -30.52 26.71 43.25
CA ARG A 61 -31.73 26.76 42.44
C ARG A 61 -31.50 27.36 41.07
N ASP A 62 -30.31 27.91 40.81
CA ASP A 62 -29.95 28.50 39.52
C ASP A 62 -29.88 27.42 38.42
N PRO A 63 -30.71 27.51 37.36
CA PRO A 63 -30.71 26.54 36.28
C PRO A 63 -29.36 26.39 35.58
N SER A 64 -28.52 27.43 35.55
CA SER A 64 -27.18 27.38 34.95
C SER A 64 -26.26 26.35 35.61
N LEU A 65 -26.41 26.09 36.91
CA LEU A 65 -25.64 25.07 37.60
C LEU A 65 -25.96 23.65 37.11
N TRP A 66 -27.22 23.37 36.84
CA TRP A 66 -27.71 22.08 36.39
C TRP A 66 -27.44 21.84 34.91
N TRP A 67 -27.53 22.89 34.09
CA TRP A 67 -27.11 22.81 32.70
C TRP A 67 -25.61 22.57 32.56
N HIS A 68 -24.78 23.14 33.43
CA HIS A 68 -23.35 22.85 33.48
C HIS A 68 -23.11 21.37 33.77
N LEU A 69 -23.82 20.79 34.77
CA LEU A 69 -23.69 19.36 35.10
C LEU A 69 -24.16 18.47 33.91
N SER A 70 -25.20 18.88 33.20
CA SER A 70 -25.67 18.18 32.00
C SER A 70 -24.60 18.18 30.90
N ALA A 71 -23.88 19.29 30.71
CA ALA A 71 -22.75 19.37 29.77
C ALA A 71 -21.64 18.38 30.15
N VAL A 72 -21.31 18.26 31.46
CA VAL A 72 -20.37 17.22 31.95
C VAL A 72 -20.80 15.83 31.49
N GLY A 73 -22.09 15.49 31.69
CA GLY A 73 -22.64 14.19 31.29
C GLY A 73 -22.48 13.92 29.79
N PHE A 74 -22.81 14.89 28.96
CA PHE A 74 -22.69 14.75 27.51
C PHE A 74 -21.24 14.61 27.04
N PHE A 75 -20.28 15.36 27.62
CA PHE A 75 -18.87 15.21 27.25
C PHE A 75 -18.25 13.90 27.74
N VAL A 76 -18.69 13.33 28.87
CA VAL A 76 -18.23 12.03 29.37
C VAL A 76 -18.85 10.85 28.61
N LEU A 77 -20.00 11.04 27.96
CA LEU A 77 -20.75 9.99 27.27
C LEU A 77 -19.90 9.17 26.28
N PRO A 78 -19.03 9.76 25.43
CA PRO A 78 -18.15 9.01 24.53
C PRO A 78 -17.25 8.01 25.27
N TRP A 79 -16.68 8.39 26.42
CA TRP A 79 -15.88 7.48 27.22
C TRP A 79 -16.71 6.28 27.70
N PHE A 80 -17.92 6.51 28.18
CA PHE A 80 -18.78 5.44 28.67
C PHE A 80 -19.18 4.46 27.55
N LEU A 81 -19.55 4.97 26.38
CA LEU A 81 -20.03 4.15 25.25
C LEU A 81 -18.90 3.45 24.48
N LEU A 82 -17.68 4.04 24.48
CA LEU A 82 -16.56 3.58 23.65
C LEU A 82 -15.48 2.85 24.45
N ARG A 83 -15.50 2.83 25.78
CA ARG A 83 -14.47 2.18 26.61
C ARG A 83 -14.43 0.66 26.49
N ARG A 84 -15.50 0.01 26.07
CA ARG A 84 -15.62 -1.46 25.98
C ARG A 84 -16.11 -1.89 24.62
N GLY A 85 -15.58 -3.05 24.13
CA GLY A 85 -15.98 -3.66 22.88
C GLY A 85 -15.45 -2.95 21.64
N LYS A 86 -15.44 -3.65 20.51
CA LYS A 86 -15.02 -3.11 19.20
C LYS A 86 -16.22 -2.41 18.52
N ARG A 87 -16.08 -1.16 18.13
CA ARG A 87 -17.13 -0.34 17.53
C ARG A 87 -16.79 0.03 16.09
N SER A 88 -17.78 0.19 15.22
CA SER A 88 -17.56 0.64 13.84
C SER A 88 -17.14 2.12 13.79
N ALA A 89 -16.36 2.51 12.77
CA ALA A 89 -15.92 3.89 12.59
C ALA A 89 -17.10 4.88 12.46
N ARG A 90 -18.19 4.45 11.83
CA ARG A 90 -19.45 5.25 11.74
C ARG A 90 -20.06 5.48 13.12
N PHE A 91 -20.14 4.44 13.95
CA PHE A 91 -20.68 4.56 15.32
C PHE A 91 -19.83 5.50 16.15
N ILE A 92 -18.50 5.40 16.10
CA ILE A 92 -17.57 6.28 16.83
C ILE A 92 -17.80 7.75 16.44
N ARG A 93 -17.91 8.05 15.14
CA ARG A 93 -18.17 9.41 14.63
C ARG A 93 -19.54 9.95 15.04
N VAL A 94 -20.57 9.11 15.02
CA VAL A 94 -21.92 9.50 15.47
C VAL A 94 -21.90 9.83 16.97
N VAL A 95 -21.29 8.98 17.78
CA VAL A 95 -21.16 9.22 19.25
C VAL A 95 -20.37 10.51 19.50
N GLU A 96 -19.24 10.73 18.82
CA GLU A 96 -18.46 11.95 18.91
C GLU A 96 -19.28 13.19 18.55
N GLY A 97 -19.91 13.19 17.37
CA GLY A 97 -20.68 14.33 16.88
C GLY A 97 -21.89 14.65 17.76
N THR A 98 -22.64 13.64 18.17
CA THR A 98 -23.82 13.80 19.04
C THR A 98 -23.42 14.34 20.42
N ALA A 99 -22.39 13.76 21.04
CA ALA A 99 -21.94 14.18 22.36
C ALA A 99 -21.42 15.62 22.37
N LEU A 100 -20.64 16.00 21.34
CA LEU A 100 -20.18 17.37 21.18
C LEU A 100 -21.35 18.33 20.99
N SER A 101 -22.28 18.03 20.10
CA SER A 101 -23.45 18.90 19.84
C SER A 101 -24.32 19.10 21.08
N LEU A 102 -24.60 18.02 21.83
CA LEU A 102 -25.38 18.08 23.08
C LEU A 102 -24.62 18.81 24.19
N GLY A 103 -23.31 18.60 24.31
CA GLY A 103 -22.46 19.31 25.26
C GLY A 103 -22.41 20.81 24.97
N VAL A 104 -22.29 21.19 23.70
CA VAL A 104 -22.35 22.59 23.26
C VAL A 104 -23.73 23.21 23.52
N PHE A 105 -24.81 22.47 23.20
CA PHE A 105 -26.16 22.94 23.47
C PHE A 105 -26.36 23.19 24.97
N ALA A 106 -25.98 22.25 25.82
CA ALA A 106 -26.08 22.42 27.28
C ALA A 106 -25.26 23.61 27.80
N THR A 107 -24.04 23.80 27.27
CA THR A 107 -23.18 24.96 27.58
C THR A 107 -23.84 26.27 27.10
N GLY A 108 -24.45 26.26 25.91
CA GLY A 108 -25.17 27.40 25.37
C GLY A 108 -26.38 27.79 26.22
N VAL A 109 -27.19 26.83 26.61
CA VAL A 109 -28.34 27.06 27.51
C VAL A 109 -27.88 27.53 28.89
N MET A 110 -26.79 26.95 29.43
CA MET A 110 -26.17 27.47 30.66
C MET A 110 -25.85 28.96 30.54
N GLY A 111 -25.31 29.40 29.41
CA GLY A 111 -24.95 30.80 29.18
C GLY A 111 -26.15 31.75 29.20
N ILE A 112 -27.37 31.31 28.87
CA ILE A 112 -28.59 32.12 28.91
C ILE A 112 -28.91 32.56 30.35
N TYR A 113 -28.58 31.71 31.34
CA TYR A 113 -28.85 31.99 32.75
C TYR A 113 -27.70 32.70 33.46
N ILE A 114 -26.56 32.94 32.79
CA ILE A 114 -25.44 33.72 33.37
C ILE A 114 -25.74 35.21 33.15
N PRO A 115 -25.56 36.06 34.22
CA PRO A 115 -25.76 37.51 34.05
C PRO A 115 -24.94 38.10 32.91
N PHE A 116 -25.53 39.05 32.18
CA PHE A 116 -24.91 39.64 30.99
C PHE A 116 -23.61 40.36 31.30
N GLU A 117 -23.48 40.93 32.49
CA GLU A 117 -22.26 41.60 32.98
C GLU A 117 -21.03 40.67 32.99
N ALA A 118 -21.26 39.35 33.14
CA ALA A 118 -20.22 38.34 33.09
C ALA A 118 -19.80 37.95 31.63
N ARG A 119 -20.37 38.58 30.61
CA ARG A 119 -20.10 38.29 29.18
C ARG A 119 -20.18 36.80 28.85
N PRO A 120 -21.35 36.17 29.07
CA PRO A 120 -21.50 34.72 28.86
C PRO A 120 -21.21 34.30 27.40
N ASP A 121 -21.41 35.17 26.43
CA ASP A 121 -21.06 35.02 25.03
C ASP A 121 -19.57 34.74 24.82
N PHE A 122 -18.68 35.51 25.47
CA PHE A 122 -17.25 35.30 25.42
C PHE A 122 -16.81 34.06 26.20
N ILE A 123 -17.41 33.81 27.35
CA ILE A 123 -17.11 32.60 28.16
C ILE A 123 -17.45 31.36 27.34
N MET A 124 -18.61 31.31 26.69
CA MET A 124 -19.00 30.21 25.83
C MET A 124 -18.09 30.06 24.61
N LEU A 125 -17.78 31.16 23.94
CA LEU A 125 -16.86 31.14 22.79
C LEU A 125 -15.50 30.58 23.20
N LEU A 126 -14.92 31.06 24.30
CA LEU A 126 -13.63 30.61 24.77
C LEU A 126 -13.64 29.12 25.16
N ALA A 127 -14.66 28.69 25.93
CA ALA A 127 -14.79 27.30 26.36
C ALA A 127 -14.92 26.36 25.17
N LEU A 128 -15.79 26.69 24.20
CA LEU A 128 -16.05 25.84 23.05
C LEU A 128 -14.93 25.88 22.01
N SER A 129 -14.25 27.05 21.85
CA SER A 129 -13.05 27.13 21.03
C SER A 129 -11.95 26.20 21.55
N ASN A 130 -11.73 26.18 22.87
CA ASN A 130 -10.78 25.25 23.47
C ASN A 130 -11.16 23.78 23.26
N VAL A 131 -12.45 23.44 23.32
CA VAL A 131 -12.93 22.08 23.04
C VAL A 131 -12.62 21.66 21.60
N ILE A 132 -12.90 22.52 20.61
CA ILE A 132 -12.65 22.22 19.19
C ILE A 132 -11.16 22.16 18.88
N ILE A 133 -10.34 23.06 19.44
CA ILE A 133 -8.89 23.07 19.28
C ILE A 133 -8.29 21.81 19.94
N ALA A 134 -8.64 21.51 21.18
CA ALA A 134 -8.19 20.31 21.85
C ALA A 134 -8.58 19.04 21.07
N ARG A 135 -9.80 18.99 20.56
CA ARG A 135 -10.26 17.90 19.71
C ARG A 135 -9.41 17.75 18.46
N ALA A 136 -9.07 18.85 17.78
CA ALA A 136 -8.24 18.82 16.57
C ALA A 136 -6.83 18.26 16.84
N VAL A 137 -6.30 18.48 18.03
CA VAL A 137 -4.97 17.98 18.46
C VAL A 137 -5.02 16.53 18.94
N PHE A 138 -6.00 16.18 19.77
CA PHE A 138 -6.05 14.87 20.44
C PHE A 138 -6.68 13.76 19.62
N VAL A 139 -7.65 14.08 18.74
CA VAL A 139 -8.38 13.09 17.95
C VAL A 139 -7.90 13.13 16.50
N PRO A 140 -7.16 12.10 16.03
CA PRO A 140 -6.67 12.06 14.65
C PRO A 140 -7.85 11.93 13.68
N CYS A 141 -7.98 12.92 12.80
CA CYS A 141 -9.04 12.92 11.80
C CYS A 141 -8.68 13.81 10.61
N THR A 142 -9.41 13.60 9.51
CA THR A 142 -9.27 14.44 8.33
C THR A 142 -9.80 15.86 8.59
N GLY A 143 -9.18 16.87 7.97
CA GLY A 143 -9.65 18.26 8.06
C GLY A 143 -11.13 18.43 7.67
N ARG A 144 -11.63 17.63 6.71
CA ARG A 144 -13.05 17.62 6.32
C ARG A 144 -13.97 17.28 7.50
N TRP A 145 -13.60 16.31 8.34
CA TRP A 145 -14.41 15.95 9.51
C TRP A 145 -14.37 17.03 10.59
N THR A 146 -13.20 17.65 10.84
CA THR A 146 -13.08 18.79 11.76
C THR A 146 -13.91 19.98 11.30
N LEU A 147 -13.89 20.30 10.01
CA LEU A 147 -14.71 21.36 9.43
C LEU A 147 -16.22 21.07 9.62
N THR A 148 -16.65 19.84 9.31
CA THR A 148 -18.06 19.42 9.47
C THR A 148 -18.52 19.59 10.91
N LEU A 149 -17.74 19.13 11.88
CA LEU A 149 -18.06 19.30 13.30
C LEU A 149 -18.07 20.75 13.73
N GLY A 150 -17.09 21.56 13.28
CA GLY A 150 -17.04 22.99 13.56
C GLY A 150 -18.28 23.73 13.03
N LEU A 151 -18.77 23.36 11.86
CA LEU A 151 -20.02 23.94 11.30
C LEU A 151 -21.24 23.53 12.12
N ILE A 152 -21.40 22.25 12.46
CA ILE A 152 -22.54 21.77 13.26
C ILE A 152 -22.55 22.44 14.64
N VAL A 153 -21.42 22.43 15.34
CA VAL A 153 -21.28 23.06 16.65
C VAL A 153 -21.50 24.57 16.57
N GLY A 154 -21.00 25.22 15.50
CA GLY A 154 -21.19 26.64 15.26
C GLY A 154 -22.65 27.05 15.11
N VAL A 155 -23.45 26.29 14.38
CA VAL A 155 -24.90 26.56 14.25
C VAL A 155 -25.58 26.52 15.62
N VAL A 156 -25.26 25.51 16.43
CA VAL A 156 -25.83 25.39 17.80
C VAL A 156 -25.40 26.57 18.68
N LEU A 157 -24.09 26.92 18.67
CA LEU A 157 -23.55 28.04 19.43
C LEU A 157 -24.22 29.36 19.05
N LEU A 158 -24.27 29.68 17.74
CA LEU A 158 -24.85 30.93 17.25
C LEU A 158 -26.35 31.07 17.57
N ALA A 159 -27.08 29.96 17.47
CA ALA A 159 -28.47 29.94 17.88
C ALA A 159 -28.63 30.24 19.40
N CYS A 160 -27.83 29.59 20.26
CA CYS A 160 -27.88 29.85 21.70
C CYS A 160 -27.50 31.30 22.04
N VAL A 161 -26.48 31.87 21.39
CA VAL A 161 -26.07 33.26 21.58
C VAL A 161 -27.16 34.22 21.13
N TYR A 162 -27.75 34.01 19.95
CA TYR A 162 -28.81 34.88 19.42
C TYR A 162 -30.06 34.88 20.30
N TYR A 163 -30.58 33.70 20.61
CA TYR A 163 -31.80 33.57 21.45
C TYR A 163 -31.53 33.98 22.90
N GLY A 164 -30.36 33.70 23.45
CA GLY A 164 -29.96 34.18 24.76
C GLY A 164 -29.89 35.71 24.85
N SER A 165 -29.37 36.35 23.80
CA SER A 165 -29.30 37.80 23.71
C SER A 165 -30.69 38.47 23.52
N LEU A 166 -31.65 37.78 22.85
CA LEU A 166 -33.03 38.24 22.75
C LEU A 166 -33.83 38.14 24.07
N GLY A 167 -33.52 37.14 24.91
CA GLY A 167 -34.16 36.93 26.20
C GLY A 167 -33.73 37.90 27.29
N LEU A 168 -32.89 38.88 26.97
CA LEU A 168 -32.52 39.96 27.89
C LEU A 168 -33.78 40.71 28.36
N ASP A 169 -34.15 40.56 29.64
CA ASP A 169 -35.33 41.16 30.25
C ASP A 169 -35.17 42.69 30.24
N LEU A 170 -36.12 43.37 29.53
CA LEU A 170 -36.14 44.80 29.37
C LEU A 170 -36.18 45.59 30.71
N GLN A 171 -36.76 45.01 31.76
CA GLN A 171 -36.86 45.66 33.10
C GLN A 171 -35.56 45.60 33.92
N LYS A 172 -34.67 44.68 33.65
CA LYS A 172 -33.35 44.54 34.33
C LYS A 172 -32.23 45.28 33.62
N ARG A 173 -32.51 46.04 32.59
CA ARG A 173 -31.55 46.61 31.65
C ARG A 173 -30.82 47.85 32.13
N GLY A 174 -31.12 48.39 33.30
CA GLY A 174 -30.40 49.54 33.88
C GLY A 174 -28.90 49.27 34.11
N SER A 175 -28.53 48.01 34.39
CA SER A 175 -27.14 47.68 34.74
C SER A 175 -26.24 47.38 33.52
N TRP A 176 -26.78 47.00 32.37
CA TRP A 176 -25.95 46.70 31.20
C TRP A 176 -25.57 47.95 30.37
N ALA A 177 -26.28 49.08 30.58
CA ALA A 177 -25.94 50.36 29.97
C ALA A 177 -24.52 50.84 30.33
N THR A 178 -23.93 50.29 31.41
CA THR A 178 -22.54 50.56 31.82
C THR A 178 -21.50 49.67 31.14
N GLY A 179 -21.90 48.64 30.38
CA GLY A 179 -21.00 47.83 29.59
C GLY A 179 -20.50 48.56 28.35
N SER A 180 -19.28 48.22 27.88
CA SER A 180 -18.70 48.82 26.67
C SER A 180 -18.41 47.78 25.60
N TYR A 181 -18.54 48.19 24.34
CA TYR A 181 -18.15 47.40 23.15
C TYR A 181 -17.03 48.14 22.44
N PHE A 182 -15.86 47.55 22.36
CA PHE A 182 -14.63 48.22 21.88
C PHE A 182 -14.33 49.55 22.58
N GLY A 183 -14.64 49.66 23.87
CA GLY A 183 -14.41 50.90 24.65
C GLY A 183 -15.51 51.95 24.48
N ILE A 184 -16.59 51.69 23.75
CA ILE A 184 -17.74 52.55 23.61
C ILE A 184 -18.89 52.01 24.46
N GLU A 185 -19.43 52.82 25.36
CA GLU A 185 -20.56 52.41 26.21
C GLU A 185 -21.79 52.06 25.37
N TRP A 186 -22.50 50.97 25.77
CA TRP A 186 -23.73 50.54 25.09
C TRP A 186 -24.79 51.64 25.04
N SER A 187 -24.88 52.48 26.09
CA SER A 187 -25.77 53.62 26.16
C SER A 187 -25.56 54.64 25.04
N VAL A 188 -24.33 54.74 24.51
CA VAL A 188 -23.99 55.64 23.40
C VAL A 188 -24.41 55.02 22.06
N ILE A 189 -24.26 53.66 21.94
CA ILE A 189 -24.60 52.95 20.72
C ILE A 189 -26.13 52.75 20.58
N TYR A 190 -26.81 52.55 21.72
CA TYR A 190 -28.24 52.26 21.77
C TYR A 190 -28.91 53.09 22.86
N PRO A 191 -29.20 54.36 22.58
CA PRO A 191 -29.76 55.30 23.59
C PRO A 191 -31.19 54.91 24.00
N GLU A 192 -31.96 54.27 23.13
CA GLU A 192 -33.31 53.79 23.45
C GLU A 192 -33.43 52.29 23.15
N LEU A 193 -33.82 51.51 24.16
CA LEU A 193 -33.95 50.06 24.06
C LEU A 193 -35.40 49.66 23.71
N THR A 194 -35.69 49.71 22.44
CA THR A 194 -36.92 49.13 21.87
C THR A 194 -36.68 47.67 21.47
N ASP A 195 -37.72 46.88 21.17
CA ASP A 195 -37.59 45.53 20.65
C ASP A 195 -36.77 45.45 19.37
N GLN A 196 -36.78 46.51 18.57
CA GLN A 196 -36.00 46.60 17.36
C GLN A 196 -34.50 46.77 17.66
N THR A 197 -34.14 47.56 18.67
CA THR A 197 -32.75 47.74 19.11
C THR A 197 -32.23 46.51 19.80
N ALA A 198 -33.05 45.78 20.57
CA ALA A 198 -32.67 44.49 21.15
C ALA A 198 -32.33 43.42 20.08
N ARG A 199 -33.11 43.33 19.01
CA ARG A 199 -32.81 42.45 17.88
C ARG A 199 -31.53 42.85 17.14
N ARG A 200 -31.28 44.16 16.95
CA ARG A 200 -30.05 44.66 16.32
C ARG A 200 -28.83 44.35 17.19
N LEU A 201 -28.93 44.49 18.49
CA LEU A 201 -27.86 44.17 19.44
C LEU A 201 -27.58 42.64 19.45
N ALA A 202 -28.62 41.80 19.52
CA ALA A 202 -28.46 40.36 19.45
C ALA A 202 -27.79 39.94 18.13
N ALA A 203 -28.18 40.55 17.01
CA ALA A 203 -27.55 40.29 15.71
C ALA A 203 -26.08 40.72 15.69
N ALA A 204 -25.73 41.90 16.27
CA ALA A 204 -24.35 42.38 16.35
C ALA A 204 -23.45 41.46 17.15
N ILE A 205 -23.88 41.04 18.36
CA ILE A 205 -23.18 40.09 19.22
C ILE A 205 -23.01 38.75 18.53
N THR A 206 -24.08 38.26 17.92
CA THR A 206 -24.02 36.97 17.19
C THR A 206 -23.06 37.04 16.01
N THR A 207 -22.99 38.15 15.29
CA THR A 207 -22.05 38.36 14.19
C THR A 207 -20.61 38.38 14.67
N GLU A 208 -20.32 39.06 15.79
CA GLU A 208 -18.99 39.05 16.40
C GLU A 208 -18.56 37.62 16.78
N ILE A 209 -19.40 36.88 17.46
CA ILE A 209 -19.14 35.50 17.85
C ILE A 209 -18.98 34.61 16.61
N ALA A 210 -19.74 34.84 15.54
CA ALA A 210 -19.64 34.11 14.28
C ALA A 210 -18.25 34.31 13.63
N ILE A 211 -17.74 35.54 13.60
CA ILE A 211 -16.40 35.81 13.07
C ILE A 211 -15.34 35.06 13.82
N TRP A 212 -15.34 35.14 15.16
CA TRP A 212 -14.39 34.42 15.99
C TRP A 212 -14.53 32.88 15.86
N TRP A 213 -15.76 32.39 15.73
CA TRP A 213 -16.01 30.96 15.53
C TRP A 213 -15.50 30.45 14.18
N VAL A 214 -15.68 31.24 13.11
CA VAL A 214 -15.13 30.92 11.78
C VAL A 214 -13.61 30.84 11.84
N LEU A 215 -12.95 31.81 12.48
CA LEU A 215 -11.49 31.80 12.66
C LEU A 215 -11.04 30.56 13.45
N THR A 216 -11.70 30.25 14.56
CA THR A 216 -11.40 29.07 15.38
C THR A 216 -11.56 27.78 14.59
N THR A 217 -12.64 27.65 13.83
CA THR A 217 -12.90 26.48 12.99
C THR A 217 -11.86 26.35 11.88
N ALA A 218 -11.49 27.45 11.23
CA ALA A 218 -10.46 27.47 10.19
C ALA A 218 -9.08 27.05 10.75
N LEU A 219 -8.67 27.62 11.88
CA LEU A 219 -7.42 27.27 12.55
C LEU A 219 -7.40 25.80 13.00
N SER A 220 -8.49 25.32 13.61
CA SER A 220 -8.62 23.93 14.05
C SER A 220 -8.60 22.94 12.88
N THR A 221 -9.21 23.33 11.75
CA THR A 221 -9.19 22.54 10.51
C THR A 221 -7.79 22.49 9.93
N GLY A 222 -7.09 23.63 9.86
CA GLY A 222 -5.70 23.71 9.43
C GLY A 222 -4.78 22.86 10.31
N ALA A 223 -4.91 22.96 11.64
CA ALA A 223 -4.18 22.14 12.59
C ALA A 223 -4.45 20.64 12.37
N SER A 224 -5.72 20.24 12.19
CA SER A 224 -6.07 18.85 11.88
C SER A 224 -5.41 18.35 10.59
N VAL A 225 -5.40 19.15 9.52
CA VAL A 225 -4.75 18.79 8.26
C VAL A 225 -3.25 18.58 8.45
N VAL A 226 -2.58 19.51 9.15
CA VAL A 226 -1.14 19.45 9.38
C VAL A 226 -0.79 18.26 10.30
N ILE A 227 -1.47 18.14 11.45
CA ILE A 227 -1.18 17.08 12.43
C ILE A 227 -1.47 15.70 11.85
N TYR A 228 -2.59 15.54 11.14
CA TYR A 228 -2.93 14.28 10.49
C TYR A 228 -1.95 13.95 9.36
N GLY A 229 -1.57 14.94 8.55
CA GLY A 229 -0.56 14.78 7.51
C GLY A 229 0.83 14.42 8.05
N LEU A 230 1.28 15.09 9.13
CA LEU A 230 2.54 14.77 9.81
C LEU A 230 2.51 13.38 10.44
N ARG A 231 1.43 13.01 11.13
CA ARG A 231 1.29 11.67 11.72
C ARG A 231 1.29 10.58 10.67
N ARG A 232 0.62 10.82 9.53
CA ARG A 232 0.66 9.90 8.41
C ARG A 232 2.09 9.76 7.88
N ARG A 233 2.82 10.85 7.68
CA ARG A 233 4.23 10.82 7.25
C ARG A 233 5.15 10.13 8.26
N VAL A 234 4.95 10.33 9.56
CA VAL A 234 5.73 9.64 10.62
C VAL A 234 5.40 8.15 10.63
N HIS A 235 4.13 7.79 10.56
CA HIS A 235 3.71 6.38 10.47
C HIS A 235 4.23 5.72 9.19
N ASP A 236 4.11 6.42 8.08
CA ASP A 236 4.68 6.05 6.79
C ASP A 236 6.22 5.94 6.91
N ALA A 237 6.91 6.83 7.63
CA ALA A 237 8.36 6.78 7.88
C ALA A 237 8.79 5.68 8.87
N GLU A 238 7.98 5.34 9.85
CA GLU A 238 8.22 4.20 10.75
C GLU A 238 8.04 2.85 10.06
N GLN A 239 7.14 2.78 9.07
CA GLN A 239 6.95 1.61 8.19
C GLN A 239 7.96 1.56 7.04
N LEU A 240 8.59 2.68 6.70
CA LEU A 240 9.58 2.90 5.64
C LEU A 240 10.91 2.20 5.84
N GLY A 241 11.18 1.67 6.95
CA GLY A 241 12.51 1.37 7.43
C GLY A 241 13.23 0.18 6.80
N GLN A 242 12.67 -0.59 5.86
CA GLN A 242 13.31 -1.85 5.48
C GLN A 242 14.15 -1.80 4.21
N TYR A 243 13.76 -1.10 3.16
CA TYR A 243 14.51 -1.08 1.90
C TYR A 243 14.80 0.35 1.44
N ARG A 244 16.09 0.67 1.31
CA ARG A 244 16.54 1.90 0.69
C ARG A 244 16.87 1.62 -0.77
N LEU A 245 16.14 2.21 -1.70
CA LEU A 245 16.43 2.12 -3.12
C LEU A 245 17.71 2.88 -3.45
N GLU A 246 18.62 2.23 -4.19
CA GLU A 246 19.94 2.78 -4.54
C GLU A 246 20.01 3.14 -6.02
N GLU A 247 19.89 2.15 -6.88
CA GLU A 247 20.09 2.29 -8.33
C GLU A 247 19.03 1.50 -9.09
N LYS A 248 18.53 2.06 -10.19
CA LYS A 248 17.65 1.34 -11.10
C LYS A 248 18.47 0.38 -11.95
N ILE A 249 18.24 -0.93 -11.77
CA ILE A 249 18.99 -1.99 -12.45
C ILE A 249 18.23 -2.59 -13.64
N GLY A 250 16.92 -2.36 -13.73
CA GLY A 250 16.10 -2.84 -14.84
C GLY A 250 14.80 -2.08 -15.00
N GLU A 251 14.26 -2.09 -16.22
CA GLU A 251 12.93 -1.59 -16.54
C GLU A 251 12.30 -2.48 -17.59
N GLY A 252 11.03 -2.81 -17.40
CA GLY A 252 10.27 -3.61 -18.36
C GLY A 252 8.82 -3.13 -18.46
N GLY A 253 8.06 -3.76 -19.36
CA GLY A 253 6.65 -3.44 -19.56
C GLY A 253 5.80 -3.47 -18.28
N MET A 254 6.28 -4.08 -17.20
CA MET A 254 5.56 -4.39 -15.97
C MET A 254 6.03 -3.59 -14.77
N GLY A 255 7.13 -2.86 -14.87
CA GLY A 255 7.65 -2.08 -13.76
C GLY A 255 9.16 -1.88 -13.81
N ALA A 256 9.68 -1.27 -12.78
CA ALA A 256 11.10 -0.98 -12.62
C ALA A 256 11.69 -1.81 -11.48
N VAL A 257 12.90 -2.32 -11.69
CA VAL A 257 13.68 -3.05 -10.69
C VAL A 257 14.82 -2.18 -10.21
N TYR A 258 14.93 -2.07 -8.90
CA TYR A 258 15.96 -1.26 -8.22
C TYR A 258 16.86 -2.16 -7.39
N ARG A 259 18.15 -1.90 -7.42
CA ARG A 259 19.06 -2.33 -6.36
C ARG A 259 18.67 -1.59 -5.10
N ALA A 260 18.61 -2.28 -3.98
CA ALA A 260 18.25 -1.73 -2.69
C ALA A 260 19.11 -2.34 -1.59
N SER A 261 19.23 -1.65 -0.47
CA SER A 261 19.78 -2.20 0.76
C SER A 261 18.70 -2.31 1.82
N HIS A 262 18.65 -3.45 2.51
CA HIS A 262 17.78 -3.62 3.67
C HIS A 262 18.36 -2.80 4.84
N ALA A 263 17.54 -1.90 5.42
CA ALA A 263 18.00 -0.92 6.40
C ALA A 263 18.69 -1.55 7.62
N PHE A 264 18.18 -2.67 8.12
CA PHE A 264 18.73 -3.34 9.30
C PHE A 264 19.75 -4.43 8.96
N LEU A 265 19.47 -5.25 7.94
CA LEU A 265 20.32 -6.41 7.61
C LEU A 265 21.51 -6.02 6.72
N ARG A 266 21.53 -4.82 6.16
CA ARG A 266 22.54 -4.33 5.20
C ARG A 266 22.84 -5.31 4.05
N ARG A 267 21.86 -6.15 3.72
CA ARG A 267 21.96 -7.14 2.66
C ARG A 267 21.56 -6.50 1.33
N PRO A 268 22.37 -6.65 0.26
CA PRO A 268 21.95 -6.24 -1.08
C PRO A 268 20.66 -6.98 -1.48
N THR A 269 19.69 -6.23 -1.97
CA THR A 269 18.37 -6.71 -2.30
C THR A 269 17.95 -6.09 -3.63
N ALA A 270 17.19 -6.81 -4.45
CA ALA A 270 16.52 -6.23 -5.60
C ALA A 270 15.04 -5.98 -5.25
N VAL A 271 14.54 -4.78 -5.53
CA VAL A 271 13.13 -4.43 -5.29
C VAL A 271 12.47 -4.10 -6.62
N LYS A 272 11.43 -4.83 -6.96
CA LYS A 272 10.62 -4.59 -8.16
C LYS A 272 9.35 -3.85 -7.79
N LEU A 273 9.12 -2.72 -8.46
CA LEU A 273 7.96 -1.86 -8.26
C LEU A 273 7.00 -2.01 -9.44
N LEU A 274 5.72 -2.20 -9.14
CA LEU A 274 4.64 -2.31 -10.14
C LEU A 274 3.64 -1.16 -9.97
N PRO A 275 3.55 -0.23 -10.93
CA PRO A 275 2.65 0.91 -10.85
C PRO A 275 1.18 0.48 -10.83
N PRO A 276 0.30 1.16 -10.06
CA PRO A 276 -1.11 0.83 -9.93
C PRO A 276 -1.90 0.95 -11.24
N ASP A 277 -1.47 1.81 -12.17
CA ASP A 277 -2.11 2.02 -13.46
C ASP A 277 -2.10 0.78 -14.36
N LYS A 278 -1.23 -0.19 -14.04
CA LYS A 278 -1.09 -1.45 -14.79
C LYS A 278 -1.78 -2.64 -14.10
N ALA A 279 -2.29 -2.45 -12.88
CA ALA A 279 -2.94 -3.48 -12.10
C ALA A 279 -4.34 -3.00 -11.66
N GLY A 280 -5.41 -3.47 -12.29
CA GLY A 280 -6.77 -3.33 -11.74
C GLY A 280 -6.90 -4.11 -10.41
N ALA A 281 -7.92 -3.81 -9.59
CA ALA A 281 -8.06 -4.38 -8.24
C ALA A 281 -8.12 -5.92 -8.21
N ASP A 282 -8.70 -6.56 -9.22
CA ASP A 282 -8.77 -8.02 -9.33
C ASP A 282 -7.44 -8.63 -9.78
N ASN A 283 -6.70 -7.93 -10.60
CA ASN A 283 -5.37 -8.31 -11.04
C ASN A 283 -4.35 -8.27 -9.89
N LEU A 284 -4.52 -7.32 -8.97
CA LEU A 284 -3.65 -7.19 -7.81
C LEU A 284 -3.74 -8.41 -6.88
N ARG A 285 -4.95 -8.93 -6.62
CA ARG A 285 -5.15 -10.14 -5.80
C ARG A 285 -4.51 -11.38 -6.43
N ARG A 286 -4.63 -11.55 -7.75
CA ARG A 286 -3.99 -12.66 -8.49
C ARG A 286 -2.48 -12.55 -8.41
N PHE A 287 -1.96 -11.34 -8.59
CA PHE A 287 -0.54 -11.09 -8.47
C PHE A 287 0.01 -11.37 -7.05
N GLU A 288 -0.72 -10.98 -5.99
CA GLU A 288 -0.37 -11.34 -4.61
C GLU A 288 -0.31 -12.85 -4.41
N GLN A 289 -1.27 -13.59 -4.97
CA GLN A 289 -1.28 -15.05 -4.89
C GLN A 289 -0.08 -15.69 -5.61
N GLU A 290 0.28 -15.20 -6.79
CA GLU A 290 1.44 -15.68 -7.54
C GLU A 290 2.76 -15.37 -6.86
N VAL A 291 2.90 -14.16 -6.28
CA VAL A 291 4.06 -13.82 -5.45
C VAL A 291 4.14 -14.74 -4.23
N GLN A 292 3.02 -15.06 -3.58
CA GLN A 292 2.99 -16.00 -2.45
C GLN A 292 3.41 -17.41 -2.85
N LEU A 293 2.94 -17.91 -4.01
CA LEU A 293 3.35 -19.20 -4.53
C LEU A 293 4.84 -19.22 -4.89
N THR A 294 5.33 -18.16 -5.57
CA THR A 294 6.76 -18.04 -5.90
C THR A 294 7.62 -17.94 -4.63
N ALA A 295 7.16 -17.22 -3.60
CA ALA A 295 7.85 -17.11 -2.33
C ALA A 295 7.89 -18.44 -1.53
N SER A 296 7.03 -19.41 -1.87
CA SER A 296 7.06 -20.74 -1.25
C SER A 296 8.09 -21.68 -1.89
N LEU A 297 8.65 -21.32 -3.06
CA LEU A 297 9.71 -22.09 -3.70
C LEU A 297 11.02 -21.97 -2.91
N THR A 298 11.67 -23.11 -2.71
CA THR A 298 12.91 -23.21 -1.92
C THR A 298 14.10 -23.72 -2.72
N HIS A 299 13.89 -24.04 -3.99
CA HIS A 299 14.94 -24.58 -4.85
C HIS A 299 16.07 -23.58 -5.03
N PRO A 300 17.34 -23.98 -4.93
CA PRO A 300 18.49 -23.07 -5.02
C PRO A 300 18.58 -22.33 -6.36
N ASN A 301 18.08 -22.90 -7.44
CA ASN A 301 18.06 -22.26 -8.76
C ASN A 301 16.79 -21.41 -9.02
N THR A 302 15.93 -21.20 -8.03
CA THR A 302 14.81 -20.25 -8.08
C THR A 302 15.17 -18.98 -7.35
N ILE A 303 14.71 -17.82 -7.83
CA ILE A 303 14.88 -16.53 -7.14
C ILE A 303 14.19 -16.55 -5.78
N THR A 304 14.89 -16.14 -4.74
CA THR A 304 14.32 -16.06 -3.39
C THR A 304 13.59 -14.72 -3.22
N ILE A 305 12.30 -14.76 -2.92
CA ILE A 305 11.51 -13.59 -2.54
C ILE A 305 11.58 -13.44 -1.01
N PHE A 306 12.01 -12.27 -0.53
CA PHE A 306 12.15 -11.98 0.90
C PHE A 306 10.90 -11.36 1.49
N ASP A 307 10.23 -10.50 0.70
CA ASP A 307 9.11 -9.70 1.17
C ASP A 307 8.29 -9.15 0.00
N TYR A 308 7.02 -8.82 0.24
CA TYR A 308 6.15 -8.16 -0.72
C TYR A 308 5.11 -7.30 0.00
N GLY A 309 4.58 -6.29 -0.67
CA GLY A 309 3.58 -5.41 -0.09
C GLY A 309 3.18 -4.27 -1.01
N HIS A 310 2.55 -3.27 -0.41
CA HIS A 310 2.11 -2.05 -1.09
C HIS A 310 2.77 -0.83 -0.46
N THR A 311 3.09 0.16 -1.30
CA THR A 311 3.45 1.49 -0.81
C THR A 311 2.18 2.24 -0.38
N SER A 312 2.34 3.34 0.37
CA SER A 312 1.25 4.24 0.74
C SER A 312 0.45 4.79 -0.46
N ASP A 313 1.11 4.90 -1.61
CA ASP A 313 0.54 5.38 -2.87
C ASP A 313 -0.10 4.26 -3.72
N GLY A 314 -0.16 3.03 -3.15
CA GLY A 314 -0.80 1.88 -3.80
C GLY A 314 0.08 1.18 -4.85
N ILE A 315 1.38 1.51 -4.92
CA ILE A 315 2.34 0.80 -5.76
C ILE A 315 2.63 -0.54 -5.11
N PHE A 316 2.44 -1.64 -5.84
CA PHE A 316 2.83 -2.96 -5.36
C PHE A 316 4.34 -3.14 -5.53
N TYR A 317 4.98 -3.79 -4.55
CA TYR A 317 6.40 -4.15 -4.63
C TYR A 317 6.63 -5.56 -4.12
N TYR A 318 7.73 -6.15 -4.57
CA TYR A 318 8.35 -7.28 -3.90
C TYR A 318 9.87 -7.14 -3.87
N ALA A 319 10.44 -7.62 -2.75
CA ALA A 319 11.88 -7.64 -2.50
C ALA A 319 12.41 -9.05 -2.68
N MET A 320 13.48 -9.19 -3.43
CA MET A 320 14.09 -10.47 -3.78
C MET A 320 15.61 -10.41 -3.62
N GLU A 321 16.26 -11.55 -3.67
CA GLU A 321 17.71 -11.62 -3.67
C GLU A 321 18.31 -10.81 -4.83
N TYR A 322 19.35 -10.03 -4.53
CA TYR A 322 20.14 -9.35 -5.56
C TYR A 322 21.19 -10.32 -6.10
N ILE A 323 21.19 -10.54 -7.40
CA ILE A 323 22.12 -11.42 -8.08
C ILE A 323 23.13 -10.55 -8.83
N ASP A 324 24.38 -10.63 -8.42
CA ASP A 324 25.50 -10.02 -9.16
C ASP A 324 25.94 -10.97 -10.27
N GLY A 325 25.20 -10.92 -11.38
CA GLY A 325 25.31 -11.86 -12.48
C GLY A 325 24.88 -11.28 -13.82
N LEU A 326 24.73 -12.13 -14.79
CA LEU A 326 24.31 -11.82 -16.16
C LEU A 326 23.07 -12.62 -16.52
N THR A 327 22.21 -12.05 -17.35
CA THR A 327 21.14 -12.84 -17.97
C THR A 327 21.72 -13.76 -19.07
N LEU A 328 21.01 -14.82 -19.41
CA LEU A 328 21.41 -15.66 -20.56
C LEU A 328 21.42 -14.87 -21.88
N SER A 329 20.63 -13.79 -21.98
CA SER A 329 20.71 -12.86 -23.11
C SER A 329 22.05 -12.12 -23.13
N ASP A 330 22.53 -11.68 -21.96
CA ASP A 330 23.83 -11.01 -21.82
C ASP A 330 24.99 -11.95 -22.19
N LEU A 331 24.90 -13.24 -21.83
CA LEU A 331 25.90 -14.24 -22.21
C LEU A 331 26.08 -14.29 -23.72
N VAL A 332 24.98 -14.44 -24.46
CA VAL A 332 25.01 -14.52 -25.92
C VAL A 332 25.47 -13.19 -26.54
N SER A 333 25.00 -12.07 -25.99
CA SER A 333 25.40 -10.74 -26.51
C SER A 333 26.90 -10.46 -26.34
N ARG A 334 27.55 -11.03 -25.30
CA ARG A 334 28.98 -10.82 -25.00
C ARG A 334 29.91 -11.78 -25.75
N SER A 335 29.51 -13.02 -25.92
CA SER A 335 30.41 -14.05 -26.44
C SER A 335 29.82 -14.91 -27.57
N GLY A 336 28.61 -14.57 -28.06
CA GLY A 336 27.94 -15.32 -29.12
C GLY A 336 27.39 -16.67 -28.65
N ALA A 337 27.34 -17.65 -29.55
CA ALA A 337 26.91 -19.02 -29.25
C ALA A 337 27.76 -19.65 -28.15
N GLN A 338 27.09 -20.36 -27.23
CA GLN A 338 27.74 -20.95 -26.06
C GLN A 338 28.19 -22.39 -26.31
N PRO A 339 29.25 -22.86 -25.61
CA PRO A 339 29.69 -24.26 -25.68
C PRO A 339 28.58 -25.22 -25.28
N GLN A 340 28.48 -26.37 -25.97
CA GLN A 340 27.43 -27.36 -25.74
C GLN A 340 27.36 -27.82 -24.27
N GLY A 341 28.53 -28.13 -23.66
CA GLY A 341 28.60 -28.53 -22.26
C GLY A 341 28.08 -27.46 -21.29
N ARG A 342 28.34 -26.17 -21.60
CA ARG A 342 27.79 -25.04 -20.83
C ARG A 342 26.27 -24.98 -20.92
N VAL A 343 25.74 -25.11 -22.16
CA VAL A 343 24.30 -25.07 -22.38
C VAL A 343 23.60 -26.21 -21.64
N ILE A 344 24.15 -27.42 -21.71
CA ILE A 344 23.62 -28.56 -20.94
C ILE A 344 23.55 -28.24 -19.45
N ASP A 345 24.62 -27.72 -18.86
CA ASP A 345 24.65 -27.42 -17.43
C ASP A 345 23.62 -26.33 -17.05
N LEU A 346 23.57 -25.23 -17.81
CA LEU A 346 22.61 -24.15 -17.60
C LEU A 346 21.16 -24.61 -17.72
N MET A 347 20.84 -25.44 -18.74
CA MET A 347 19.50 -25.96 -18.96
C MET A 347 19.10 -26.98 -17.92
N ARG A 348 20.03 -27.84 -17.47
CA ARG A 348 19.80 -28.81 -16.40
C ARG A 348 19.41 -28.12 -15.10
N GLN A 349 20.16 -27.07 -14.70
CA GLN A 349 19.85 -26.28 -13.51
C GLN A 349 18.49 -25.55 -13.65
N SER A 350 18.19 -25.04 -14.84
CA SER A 350 16.89 -24.39 -15.11
C SER A 350 15.72 -25.39 -15.06
N ALA A 351 15.90 -26.60 -15.63
CA ALA A 351 14.90 -27.66 -15.56
C ALA A 351 14.67 -28.13 -14.12
N SER A 352 15.74 -28.24 -13.32
CA SER A 352 15.65 -28.62 -11.89
C SER A 352 14.80 -27.60 -11.10
N ALA A 353 14.96 -26.30 -11.34
CA ALA A 353 14.08 -25.27 -10.74
C ALA A 353 12.62 -25.44 -11.13
N LEU A 354 12.35 -25.82 -12.39
CA LEU A 354 10.99 -26.05 -12.87
C LEU A 354 10.35 -27.31 -12.27
N VAL A 355 11.13 -28.32 -11.86
CA VAL A 355 10.60 -29.53 -11.20
C VAL A 355 9.83 -29.16 -9.94
N GLU A 356 10.39 -28.32 -9.06
CA GLU A 356 9.71 -27.86 -7.83
C GLU A 356 8.47 -27.03 -8.17
N ALA A 357 8.60 -26.05 -9.07
CA ALA A 357 7.49 -25.16 -9.43
C ALA A 357 6.30 -25.94 -10.03
N HIS A 358 6.58 -26.83 -10.98
CA HIS A 358 5.54 -27.66 -11.61
C HIS A 358 4.92 -28.65 -10.59
N GLY A 359 5.69 -29.12 -9.62
CA GLY A 359 5.21 -29.99 -8.55
C GLY A 359 4.12 -29.36 -7.67
N ILE A 360 4.12 -28.03 -7.52
CA ILE A 360 3.08 -27.28 -6.80
C ILE A 360 2.03 -26.67 -7.74
N GLY A 361 2.06 -27.01 -9.04
CA GLY A 361 1.13 -26.51 -10.06
C GLY A 361 1.44 -25.11 -10.58
N LEU A 362 2.63 -24.55 -10.30
CA LEU A 362 3.06 -23.25 -10.79
C LEU A 362 3.77 -23.37 -12.13
N VAL A 363 3.18 -22.83 -13.19
CA VAL A 363 3.76 -22.75 -14.54
C VAL A 363 4.36 -21.37 -14.76
N HIS A 364 5.60 -21.30 -15.28
CA HIS A 364 6.33 -20.02 -15.42
C HIS A 364 5.73 -19.11 -16.49
N ARG A 365 5.32 -19.63 -17.63
CA ARG A 365 4.62 -18.95 -18.74
C ARG A 365 5.37 -17.82 -19.46
N ASP A 366 6.52 -17.35 -18.98
CA ASP A 366 7.35 -16.30 -19.60
C ASP A 366 8.85 -16.62 -19.54
N LEU A 367 9.20 -17.90 -19.74
CA LEU A 367 10.61 -18.31 -19.83
C LEU A 367 11.27 -17.71 -21.07
N LYS A 368 12.37 -17.02 -20.85
CA LYS A 368 13.20 -16.38 -21.89
C LYS A 368 14.61 -16.12 -21.33
N PRO A 369 15.61 -15.87 -22.17
CA PRO A 369 16.99 -15.62 -21.71
C PRO A 369 17.12 -14.46 -20.72
N GLY A 370 16.24 -13.45 -20.81
CA GLY A 370 16.23 -12.33 -19.87
C GLY A 370 15.68 -12.65 -18.47
N ASN A 371 14.94 -13.75 -18.32
CA ASN A 371 14.37 -14.20 -17.04
C ASN A 371 15.17 -15.36 -16.41
N ILE A 372 16.34 -15.67 -16.95
CA ILE A 372 17.27 -16.65 -16.39
C ILE A 372 18.61 -15.96 -16.21
N MET A 373 19.03 -15.80 -14.97
CA MET A 373 20.33 -15.22 -14.63
C MET A 373 21.36 -16.33 -14.31
N VAL A 374 22.61 -16.00 -14.55
CA VAL A 374 23.73 -16.84 -14.16
C VAL A 374 24.79 -15.98 -13.46
N HIS A 375 25.40 -16.52 -12.42
CA HIS A 375 26.52 -15.91 -11.70
C HIS A 375 27.60 -16.95 -11.36
N LEU A 376 28.81 -16.48 -11.10
CA LEU A 376 29.97 -17.37 -10.90
C LEU A 376 29.98 -18.04 -9.52
N LEU A 377 29.33 -17.46 -8.50
CA LEU A 377 29.43 -17.96 -7.14
C LEU A 377 28.34 -18.98 -6.84
N HIS A 378 28.74 -20.22 -6.58
CA HIS A 378 27.83 -21.24 -6.09
C HIS A 378 27.54 -21.03 -4.59
N PRO A 379 26.30 -21.23 -4.10
CA PRO A 379 25.95 -21.06 -2.68
C PRO A 379 26.79 -21.90 -1.71
N HIS A 380 27.39 -23.00 -2.20
CA HIS A 380 28.22 -23.93 -1.43
C HIS A 380 29.73 -23.76 -1.64
N GLY A 381 30.19 -22.60 -2.19
CA GLY A 381 31.60 -22.22 -2.25
C GLY A 381 32.41 -22.80 -3.41
N GLY A 382 31.76 -23.43 -4.41
CA GLY A 382 32.40 -23.85 -5.66
C GLY A 382 32.43 -22.73 -6.70
N ALA A 383 33.50 -22.65 -7.51
CA ALA A 383 33.52 -21.76 -8.65
C ALA A 383 32.85 -22.44 -9.86
N GLY A 384 31.67 -21.97 -10.27
CA GLY A 384 30.94 -22.49 -11.42
C GLY A 384 29.79 -21.60 -11.83
N ASP A 385 29.21 -21.83 -13.00
CA ASP A 385 27.99 -21.16 -13.41
C ASP A 385 26.82 -21.64 -12.54
N PHE A 386 26.16 -20.70 -11.88
CA PHE A 386 24.99 -20.98 -11.05
C PHE A 386 23.78 -20.23 -11.56
N VAL A 387 22.74 -20.95 -11.89
CA VAL A 387 21.51 -20.41 -12.50
C VAL A 387 20.53 -19.94 -11.44
N LYS A 388 19.85 -18.86 -11.74
CA LYS A 388 18.65 -18.36 -11.03
C LYS A 388 17.54 -18.07 -12.03
N VAL A 389 16.42 -18.78 -11.91
CA VAL A 389 15.20 -18.52 -12.66
C VAL A 389 14.42 -17.43 -11.95
N LEU A 390 14.07 -16.36 -12.70
CA LEU A 390 13.40 -15.16 -12.21
C LEU A 390 11.93 -15.14 -12.63
N ASP A 391 11.13 -14.32 -11.95
CA ASP A 391 9.81 -13.83 -12.41
C ASP A 391 8.85 -14.92 -12.92
N PHE A 392 8.54 -15.93 -12.09
CA PHE A 392 7.51 -16.91 -12.41
C PHE A 392 6.17 -16.20 -12.67
N GLY A 393 5.71 -16.26 -13.88
CA GLY A 393 4.37 -15.98 -14.42
C GLY A 393 3.56 -14.78 -13.98
N LEU A 394 4.10 -13.97 -13.08
CA LEU A 394 3.44 -12.91 -12.29
C LEU A 394 2.53 -11.94 -13.07
N VAL A 395 2.41 -12.05 -14.38
CA VAL A 395 1.78 -10.98 -15.18
C VAL A 395 0.92 -11.44 -16.35
N LYS A 396 1.01 -12.70 -16.81
CA LYS A 396 0.21 -13.11 -17.97
C LYS A 396 -1.27 -13.33 -17.65
N GLN A 397 -1.63 -13.71 -16.43
CA GLN A 397 -3.04 -13.88 -16.05
C GLN A 397 -3.80 -12.54 -15.95
N VAL A 398 -3.10 -11.44 -15.71
CA VAL A 398 -3.66 -10.08 -15.60
C VAL A 398 -4.29 -9.57 -16.91
N ARG A 399 -3.92 -10.13 -18.06
CA ARG A 399 -4.37 -9.66 -19.38
C ARG A 399 -5.37 -10.57 -20.12
N GLN A 400 -5.74 -11.70 -19.53
CA GLN A 400 -6.58 -12.70 -20.25
C GLN A 400 -8.08 -12.37 -20.28
N GLU A 401 -8.58 -11.43 -19.48
CA GLU A 401 -10.02 -11.06 -19.49
C GLU A 401 -10.46 -10.23 -20.72
N GLY A 402 -9.54 -9.83 -21.58
CA GLY A 402 -9.80 -9.05 -22.81
C GLY A 402 -9.48 -9.77 -24.11
N GLY A 403 -9.66 -11.07 -24.24
CA GLY A 403 -9.46 -11.86 -25.45
C GLY A 403 -8.26 -11.40 -26.33
N ILE A 404 -7.37 -12.28 -26.71
CA ILE A 404 -6.27 -11.94 -27.64
C ILE A 404 -6.90 -11.51 -28.98
N GLN A 405 -7.14 -10.21 -29.14
CA GLN A 405 -7.40 -9.65 -30.47
C GLN A 405 -6.05 -9.54 -31.19
N LEU A 406 -5.79 -10.48 -32.09
CA LEU A 406 -4.61 -10.51 -32.98
C LEU A 406 -4.46 -9.23 -33.85
N THR A 407 -5.42 -8.32 -33.78
CA THR A 407 -5.47 -7.09 -34.60
C THR A 407 -4.74 -5.89 -33.97
N ASN A 408 -4.34 -5.94 -32.71
CA ASN A 408 -3.59 -4.86 -32.07
C ASN A 408 -2.19 -5.35 -31.67
N GLU A 409 -1.15 -4.90 -32.36
CA GLU A 409 0.28 -5.17 -32.06
C GLU A 409 0.67 -4.82 -30.60
N ALA A 410 -0.07 -3.90 -29.95
CA ALA A 410 0.10 -3.53 -28.55
C ALA A 410 -0.46 -4.56 -27.54
N SER A 411 -1.27 -5.54 -27.99
CA SER A 411 -1.97 -6.49 -27.11
C SER A 411 -1.22 -7.80 -26.89
N LEU A 412 -0.27 -8.18 -27.76
CA LEU A 412 0.61 -9.33 -27.58
C LEU A 412 1.76 -8.97 -26.63
N SER A 413 1.49 -9.06 -25.33
CA SER A 413 2.51 -8.88 -24.30
C SER A 413 3.27 -10.18 -24.07
N GLY A 414 4.49 -10.22 -24.49
CA GLY A 414 5.43 -11.30 -24.32
C GLY A 414 6.57 -11.17 -25.31
N THR A 415 7.60 -12.00 -25.13
CA THR A 415 8.67 -12.14 -26.12
C THR A 415 8.27 -13.29 -27.04
N PRO A 416 7.66 -13.03 -28.20
CA PRO A 416 7.04 -14.06 -29.05
C PRO A 416 8.02 -15.14 -29.50
N GLN A 417 9.31 -14.85 -29.51
CA GLN A 417 10.41 -15.75 -29.91
C GLN A 417 10.54 -17.03 -29.08
N TYR A 418 9.88 -17.10 -27.89
CA TYR A 418 9.96 -18.23 -26.96
C TYR A 418 8.58 -18.81 -26.64
N MET A 419 7.54 -18.34 -27.29
CA MET A 419 6.16 -18.68 -26.96
C MET A 419 5.79 -20.04 -27.54
N ALA A 420 5.23 -20.91 -26.70
CA ALA A 420 4.74 -22.21 -27.12
C ALA A 420 3.47 -22.07 -28.02
N PRO A 421 3.24 -22.98 -29.00
CA PRO A 421 2.08 -22.95 -29.86
C PRO A 421 0.75 -22.84 -29.10
N GLU A 422 0.54 -23.64 -28.06
CA GLU A 422 -0.66 -23.63 -27.24
C GLU A 422 -0.83 -22.34 -26.44
N SER A 423 0.25 -21.64 -26.11
CA SER A 423 0.16 -20.31 -25.48
C SER A 423 -0.42 -19.23 -26.41
N ILE A 424 -0.40 -19.49 -27.71
CA ILE A 424 -0.97 -18.62 -28.74
C ILE A 424 -2.42 -19.00 -29.03
N THR A 425 -2.73 -20.31 -29.17
CA THR A 425 -4.02 -20.81 -29.62
C THR A 425 -5.02 -21.08 -28.50
N ALA A 426 -4.56 -21.52 -27.33
CA ALA A 426 -5.39 -21.93 -26.21
C ALA A 426 -4.75 -21.53 -24.85
N PRO A 427 -4.64 -20.21 -24.55
CA PRO A 427 -3.92 -19.72 -23.37
C PRO A 427 -4.43 -20.31 -22.04
N ASP A 428 -5.71 -20.65 -21.97
CA ASP A 428 -6.34 -21.20 -20.76
C ASP A 428 -6.02 -22.69 -20.53
N ALA A 429 -5.56 -23.38 -21.58
CA ALA A 429 -5.18 -24.81 -21.52
C ALA A 429 -3.66 -25.04 -21.40
N VAL A 430 -2.88 -23.97 -21.14
CA VAL A 430 -1.43 -24.04 -21.03
C VAL A 430 -1.01 -24.78 -19.76
N ASP A 431 -0.24 -25.85 -19.91
CA ASP A 431 0.36 -26.63 -18.84
C ASP A 431 1.90 -26.47 -18.75
N ALA A 432 2.53 -27.24 -17.88
CA ALA A 432 3.97 -27.26 -17.63
C ALA A 432 4.82 -27.48 -18.91
N ARG A 433 4.28 -28.17 -19.94
CA ARG A 433 5.00 -28.48 -21.19
C ARG A 433 5.22 -27.25 -22.06
N ALA A 434 4.49 -26.15 -21.83
CA ALA A 434 4.77 -24.87 -22.46
C ALA A 434 6.10 -24.28 -21.99
N ASP A 435 6.45 -24.43 -20.72
CA ASP A 435 7.76 -24.03 -20.18
C ASP A 435 8.90 -24.85 -20.79
N LEU A 436 8.66 -26.14 -21.06
CA LEU A 436 9.66 -27.00 -21.71
C LEU A 436 9.91 -26.59 -23.17
N TYR A 437 8.87 -26.17 -23.89
CA TYR A 437 9.03 -25.57 -25.21
C TYR A 437 9.88 -24.30 -25.15
N ALA A 438 9.54 -23.39 -24.24
CA ALA A 438 10.28 -22.14 -24.05
C ALA A 438 11.75 -22.40 -23.67
N LEU A 439 12.01 -23.38 -22.79
CA LEU A 439 13.36 -23.78 -22.40
C LEU A 439 14.13 -24.39 -23.59
N GLY A 440 13.45 -25.16 -24.46
CA GLY A 440 14.01 -25.63 -25.74
C GLY A 440 14.40 -24.48 -26.66
N ALA A 441 13.56 -23.44 -26.76
CA ALA A 441 13.87 -22.24 -27.54
C ALA A 441 15.04 -21.43 -26.94
N VAL A 442 15.16 -21.38 -25.60
CA VAL A 442 16.32 -20.79 -24.91
C VAL A 442 17.59 -21.59 -25.20
N ALA A 443 17.53 -22.92 -25.13
CA ALA A 443 18.67 -23.80 -25.46
C ALA A 443 19.12 -23.58 -26.93
N TYR A 444 18.17 -23.54 -27.85
CA TYR A 444 18.45 -23.25 -29.26
C TYR A 444 19.18 -21.91 -29.42
N TYR A 445 18.68 -20.85 -28.77
CA TYR A 445 19.29 -19.53 -28.78
C TYR A 445 20.70 -19.53 -28.21
N LEU A 446 20.93 -20.20 -27.10
CA LEU A 446 22.27 -20.31 -26.51
C LEU A 446 23.25 -21.04 -27.40
N LEU A 447 22.83 -22.13 -28.06
CA LEU A 447 23.67 -22.95 -28.93
C LEU A 447 24.01 -22.25 -30.26
N THR A 448 23.04 -21.50 -30.81
CA THR A 448 23.19 -20.91 -32.14
C THR A 448 23.53 -19.41 -32.15
N GLY A 449 23.26 -18.70 -31.05
CA GLY A 449 23.30 -17.23 -30.99
C GLY A 449 22.13 -16.56 -31.70
N THR A 450 21.15 -17.32 -32.23
CA THR A 450 20.01 -16.81 -32.97
C THR A 450 18.70 -17.41 -32.47
N HIS A 451 17.58 -16.70 -32.63
CA HIS A 451 16.27 -17.24 -32.29
C HIS A 451 15.87 -18.41 -33.21
N VAL A 452 15.01 -19.31 -32.70
CA VAL A 452 14.46 -20.44 -33.48
C VAL A 452 13.79 -19.92 -34.77
N PHE A 453 12.93 -18.92 -34.60
CA PHE A 453 12.23 -18.27 -35.67
C PHE A 453 12.43 -16.75 -35.59
N THR A 454 12.51 -16.12 -36.77
CA THR A 454 12.59 -14.67 -36.95
C THR A 454 11.51 -14.23 -37.91
N GLY A 455 11.05 -13.00 -37.83
CA GLY A 455 10.03 -12.45 -38.71
C GLY A 455 10.01 -10.93 -38.67
N LYS A 456 9.34 -10.30 -39.65
CA LYS A 456 9.21 -8.84 -39.75
C LYS A 456 8.15 -8.28 -38.79
N SER A 457 7.27 -9.14 -38.28
CA SER A 457 6.22 -8.78 -37.30
C SER A 457 6.06 -9.84 -36.23
N ILE A 458 5.43 -9.48 -35.14
CA ILE A 458 5.05 -10.41 -34.03
C ILE A 458 4.16 -11.53 -34.59
N VAL A 459 3.22 -11.21 -35.46
CA VAL A 459 2.30 -12.16 -36.06
C VAL A 459 3.04 -13.20 -36.92
N GLU A 460 4.03 -12.80 -37.67
CA GLU A 460 4.87 -13.70 -38.48
C GLU A 460 5.67 -14.66 -37.58
N VAL A 461 6.29 -14.17 -36.51
CA VAL A 461 7.00 -15.02 -35.55
C VAL A 461 6.03 -16.02 -34.89
N CYS A 462 4.86 -15.57 -34.44
CA CYS A 462 3.82 -16.46 -33.88
C CYS A 462 3.38 -17.52 -34.93
N SER A 463 3.17 -17.13 -36.18
CA SER A 463 2.83 -18.08 -37.25
C SER A 463 3.91 -19.15 -37.44
N HIS A 464 5.19 -18.79 -37.37
CA HIS A 464 6.28 -19.76 -37.40
C HIS A 464 6.28 -20.70 -36.21
N HIS A 465 6.01 -20.19 -35.00
CA HIS A 465 5.87 -21.05 -33.83
C HIS A 465 4.72 -22.04 -33.97
N LEU A 466 3.64 -21.66 -34.64
CA LEU A 466 2.48 -22.55 -34.88
C LEU A 466 2.74 -23.61 -35.96
N HIS A 467 3.38 -23.22 -37.07
CA HIS A 467 3.32 -24.02 -38.27
C HIS A 467 4.67 -24.44 -38.86
N SER A 468 5.77 -23.70 -38.60
CA SER A 468 7.06 -23.97 -39.20
C SER A 468 7.89 -24.95 -38.35
N SER A 469 8.53 -25.93 -38.98
CA SER A 469 9.50 -26.78 -38.31
C SER A 469 10.77 -25.98 -37.98
N PRO A 470 11.36 -26.18 -36.78
CA PRO A 470 12.64 -25.55 -36.46
C PRO A 470 13.74 -26.12 -37.36
N GLU A 471 14.63 -25.23 -37.81
CA GLU A 471 15.81 -25.64 -38.54
C GLU A 471 16.76 -26.42 -37.61
N PRO A 472 17.32 -27.58 -38.00
CA PRO A 472 18.30 -28.29 -37.21
C PRO A 472 19.47 -27.39 -36.81
N LEU A 473 19.95 -27.51 -35.55
CA LEU A 473 21.01 -26.66 -35.01
C LEU A 473 22.32 -26.81 -35.78
N SER A 474 22.65 -28.05 -36.15
CA SER A 474 23.83 -28.36 -36.98
C SER A 474 23.80 -27.65 -38.35
N SER A 475 22.62 -27.61 -39.00
CA SER A 475 22.41 -26.87 -40.25
C SER A 475 22.56 -25.35 -40.04
N ARG A 476 21.94 -24.82 -39.00
CA ARG A 476 21.98 -23.39 -38.67
C ARG A 476 23.39 -22.90 -38.38
N LEU A 477 24.19 -23.70 -37.68
CA LEU A 477 25.57 -23.36 -37.30
C LEU A 477 26.59 -23.68 -38.40
N GLY A 478 26.26 -24.53 -39.36
CA GLY A 478 27.24 -25.11 -40.28
C GLY A 478 28.35 -25.92 -39.57
N LYS A 479 28.08 -26.41 -38.37
CA LYS A 479 29.02 -27.17 -37.52
C LYS A 479 28.28 -28.32 -36.86
N PRO A 480 28.97 -29.46 -36.59
CA PRO A 480 28.35 -30.57 -35.91
C PRO A 480 27.95 -30.23 -34.47
N ILE A 481 26.75 -30.60 -34.10
CA ILE A 481 26.22 -30.65 -32.75
C ILE A 481 26.09 -32.13 -32.37
N ALA A 482 26.27 -32.45 -31.09
CA ALA A 482 26.03 -33.80 -30.60
C ALA A 482 24.59 -34.22 -30.91
N PRO A 483 24.39 -35.38 -31.60
CA PRO A 483 23.06 -35.77 -32.10
C PRO A 483 22.01 -35.92 -31.00
N ASP A 484 22.42 -36.41 -29.81
CA ASP A 484 21.59 -36.55 -28.62
C ASP A 484 21.07 -35.21 -28.11
N LEU A 485 21.93 -34.18 -28.03
CA LEU A 485 21.56 -32.81 -27.64
C LEU A 485 20.67 -32.15 -28.70
N GLU A 486 21.03 -32.26 -29.98
CA GLU A 486 20.23 -31.70 -31.07
C GLU A 486 18.81 -32.26 -31.07
N GLN A 487 18.69 -33.61 -31.00
CA GLN A 487 17.40 -34.26 -30.96
C GLN A 487 16.58 -33.88 -29.72
N LEU A 488 17.23 -33.73 -28.57
CA LEU A 488 16.55 -33.32 -27.34
C LEU A 488 15.99 -31.90 -27.47
N VAL A 489 16.79 -30.93 -27.94
CA VAL A 489 16.33 -29.55 -28.13
C VAL A 489 15.20 -29.49 -29.15
N LEU A 490 15.30 -30.21 -30.28
CA LEU A 490 14.25 -30.27 -31.27
C LEU A 490 12.97 -30.95 -30.76
N SER A 491 13.09 -31.98 -29.91
CA SER A 491 11.92 -32.60 -29.26
C SER A 491 11.19 -31.62 -28.33
N CYS A 492 11.90 -30.74 -27.60
CA CYS A 492 11.25 -29.68 -26.82
C CYS A 492 10.46 -28.71 -27.71
N LEU A 493 10.91 -28.48 -28.96
CA LEU A 493 10.29 -27.58 -29.92
C LEU A 493 9.19 -28.21 -30.76
N ALA A 494 8.77 -29.45 -30.44
CA ALA A 494 7.64 -30.11 -31.10
C ALA A 494 6.36 -29.28 -30.93
N LYS A 495 5.53 -29.27 -31.99
CA LYS A 495 4.29 -28.46 -31.99
C LYS A 495 3.25 -29.03 -31.05
N ASP A 496 3.06 -30.35 -31.08
CA ASP A 496 2.19 -31.06 -30.18
C ASP A 496 2.90 -31.21 -28.81
N PRO A 497 2.30 -30.78 -27.69
CA PRO A 497 2.85 -30.99 -26.37
C PRO A 497 3.09 -32.45 -26.01
N SER A 498 2.36 -33.41 -26.64
CA SER A 498 2.55 -34.86 -26.40
C SER A 498 3.87 -35.42 -26.94
N ASP A 499 4.47 -34.74 -27.94
CA ASP A 499 5.74 -35.11 -28.55
C ASP A 499 6.97 -34.55 -27.82
N ARG A 500 6.75 -33.71 -26.82
CA ARG A 500 7.80 -33.11 -25.97
C ARG A 500 8.15 -34.01 -24.81
N PRO A 501 9.27 -33.75 -24.08
CA PRO A 501 9.44 -34.31 -22.73
C PRO A 501 8.20 -34.00 -21.88
N GLN A 502 7.69 -34.97 -21.14
CA GLN A 502 6.41 -34.81 -20.45
C GLN A 502 6.54 -34.14 -19.07
N SER A 503 7.76 -33.94 -18.58
CA SER A 503 8.03 -33.23 -17.33
C SER A 503 9.41 -32.57 -17.35
N ALA A 504 9.58 -31.57 -16.49
CA ALA A 504 10.88 -30.92 -16.28
C ALA A 504 11.91 -31.92 -15.73
N PHE A 505 11.49 -32.88 -14.92
CA PHE A 505 12.34 -33.97 -14.43
C PHE A 505 12.84 -34.89 -15.56
N GLU A 506 11.98 -35.21 -16.52
CA GLU A 506 12.39 -36.00 -17.71
C GLU A 506 13.42 -35.22 -18.53
N LEU A 507 13.19 -33.90 -18.75
CA LEU A 507 14.12 -33.06 -19.47
C LEU A 507 15.48 -32.97 -18.75
N GLU A 508 15.49 -32.75 -17.43
CA GLU A 508 16.71 -32.72 -16.62
C GLU A 508 17.52 -34.03 -16.73
N ARG A 509 16.84 -35.17 -16.66
CA ARG A 509 17.45 -36.47 -16.84
C ARG A 509 18.05 -36.65 -18.22
N ARG A 510 17.29 -36.34 -19.29
CA ARG A 510 17.76 -36.46 -20.68
C ARG A 510 18.93 -35.53 -20.99
N LEU A 511 18.99 -34.33 -20.39
CA LEU A 511 20.17 -33.46 -20.46
C LEU A 511 21.39 -34.08 -19.77
N SER A 512 21.18 -34.77 -18.64
CA SER A 512 22.27 -35.45 -17.92
C SER A 512 22.78 -36.69 -18.68
N ASP A 513 21.94 -37.31 -19.51
CA ASP A 513 22.29 -38.47 -20.32
C ASP A 513 23.08 -38.12 -21.60
N CYS A 514 23.27 -36.83 -21.94
CA CYS A 514 24.09 -36.36 -23.07
C CYS A 514 25.59 -36.49 -22.77
N ALA A 515 26.05 -37.75 -22.62
CA ALA A 515 27.40 -38.09 -22.16
C ALA A 515 28.51 -37.89 -23.22
N SER A 516 28.14 -37.74 -24.51
CA SER A 516 29.10 -37.53 -25.60
C SER A 516 29.78 -36.15 -25.58
N ILE A 517 29.29 -35.21 -24.75
CA ILE A 517 29.73 -33.83 -24.69
C ILE A 517 30.63 -33.64 -23.45
N PRO A 518 31.82 -33.01 -23.63
CA PRO A 518 32.64 -32.67 -22.47
C PRO A 518 31.88 -31.77 -21.50
N PRO A 519 31.92 -32.09 -20.19
CA PRO A 519 31.26 -31.29 -19.19
C PRO A 519 31.89 -29.87 -19.11
N TRP A 520 31.04 -28.86 -18.85
CA TRP A 520 31.51 -27.51 -18.54
C TRP A 520 32.09 -27.51 -17.13
N THR A 521 33.41 -27.22 -17.04
CA THR A 521 34.13 -27.28 -15.76
C THR A 521 34.09 -25.96 -15.03
N SER A 522 34.35 -25.98 -13.72
CA SER A 522 34.52 -24.77 -12.90
C SER A 522 35.66 -23.88 -13.41
N GLU A 523 36.71 -24.50 -14.01
CA GLU A 523 37.83 -23.78 -14.61
C GLU A 523 37.40 -23.08 -15.90
N ASP A 524 36.56 -23.70 -16.73
CA ASP A 524 36.03 -23.08 -17.94
C ASP A 524 35.14 -21.89 -17.59
N ALA A 525 34.28 -22.05 -16.57
CA ALA A 525 33.45 -20.96 -16.06
C ALA A 525 34.29 -19.79 -15.56
N ARG A 526 35.29 -20.07 -14.72
CA ARG A 526 36.18 -19.02 -14.19
C ARG A 526 36.89 -18.23 -15.32
N ARG A 527 37.50 -18.93 -16.30
CA ARG A 527 38.13 -18.31 -17.45
C ARG A 527 37.19 -17.45 -18.26
N TRP A 528 35.96 -17.94 -18.46
CA TRP A 528 34.95 -17.17 -19.19
C TRP A 528 34.57 -15.90 -18.43
N TRP A 529 34.34 -16.00 -17.10
CA TRP A 529 33.94 -14.85 -16.27
C TRP A 529 35.08 -13.82 -16.16
N GLU A 530 36.33 -14.23 -16.10
CA GLU A 530 37.49 -13.34 -16.14
C GLU A 530 37.55 -12.55 -17.45
N ALA A 531 37.23 -13.18 -18.55
CA ALA A 531 37.30 -12.55 -19.88
C ALA A 531 36.07 -11.68 -20.21
N HIS A 532 34.86 -12.08 -19.75
CA HIS A 532 33.58 -11.49 -20.19
C HIS A 532 32.69 -11.01 -19.04
N GLY A 533 32.99 -11.34 -17.80
CA GLY A 533 32.14 -11.15 -16.63
C GLY A 533 32.10 -9.73 -16.07
N ALA A 534 32.96 -8.80 -16.54
CA ALA A 534 32.99 -7.42 -16.06
C ALA A 534 31.58 -6.80 -16.19
N PRO A 535 31.04 -6.16 -15.13
CA PRO A 535 29.75 -5.53 -15.19
C PRO A 535 29.72 -4.49 -16.32
N VAL A 536 28.70 -4.53 -17.15
CA VAL A 536 28.37 -3.40 -18.02
C VAL A 536 27.95 -2.28 -17.09
N ARG A 537 28.89 -1.43 -16.67
CA ARG A 537 28.54 -0.15 -16.05
C ARG A 537 27.74 0.64 -17.10
N LYS A 538 26.41 0.52 -17.07
CA LYS A 538 25.58 1.54 -17.70
C LYS A 538 26.00 2.85 -17.05
N ALA A 539 26.35 3.85 -17.88
CA ALA A 539 26.67 5.18 -17.39
C ALA A 539 25.59 5.58 -16.38
N PRO A 540 25.95 6.11 -15.21
CA PRO A 540 24.96 6.52 -14.23
C PRO A 540 23.97 7.45 -14.94
N PRO A 541 22.66 7.25 -14.75
CA PRO A 541 21.69 8.21 -15.24
C PRO A 541 22.04 9.58 -14.62
N PRO A 542 21.83 10.70 -15.33
CA PRO A 542 22.10 12.02 -14.79
C PRO A 542 21.44 12.11 -13.43
N GLU A 543 22.20 12.54 -12.43
CA GLU A 543 21.82 12.59 -11.02
C GLU A 543 20.35 13.00 -10.84
N ALA A 544 19.50 12.05 -10.56
CA ALA A 544 18.16 12.34 -10.08
C ALA A 544 18.33 12.95 -8.68
N LYS A 545 18.27 14.28 -8.62
CA LYS A 545 18.15 15.03 -7.36
C LYS A 545 16.82 14.66 -6.71
N GLY A 546 16.85 13.63 -5.90
CA GLY A 546 15.73 13.17 -5.10
C GLY A 546 15.99 11.76 -4.63
N VAL A 547 16.30 11.59 -3.36
CA VAL A 547 16.27 10.27 -2.71
C VAL A 547 14.82 9.83 -2.74
N LEU A 548 14.45 8.99 -3.72
CA LEU A 548 13.17 8.29 -3.70
C LEU A 548 13.25 7.27 -2.56
N THR A 549 12.80 7.69 -1.41
CA THR A 549 12.52 6.80 -0.29
C THR A 549 11.14 6.20 -0.56
N VAL A 550 11.08 4.92 -0.90
CA VAL A 550 9.81 4.20 -1.08
C VAL A 550 9.35 3.67 0.26
N ASP A 551 8.16 4.04 0.62
CA ASP A 551 7.46 3.63 1.85
C ASP A 551 6.92 2.19 1.69
N LEU A 552 7.52 1.24 2.38
CA LEU A 552 7.20 -0.17 2.26
C LEU A 552 6.44 -0.66 3.51
N GLN A 553 5.16 -1.01 3.36
CA GLN A 553 4.36 -1.58 4.47
C GLN A 553 4.64 -3.08 4.64
N LEU A 554 5.17 -3.46 5.81
CA LEU A 554 5.37 -4.85 6.18
C LEU A 554 4.09 -5.54 6.63
N THR A 555 3.89 -6.74 6.13
CA THR A 555 3.09 -7.76 6.81
C THR A 555 4.06 -8.78 7.42
N SER A 556 4.34 -8.65 8.72
CA SER A 556 5.09 -9.67 9.44
C SER A 556 4.31 -10.99 9.48
N VAL A 557 4.94 -12.04 9.01
CA VAL A 557 4.47 -13.42 9.26
C VAL A 557 4.83 -13.76 10.70
N ASP A 558 3.88 -13.59 11.62
CA ASP A 558 4.04 -14.06 13.00
C ASP A 558 3.78 -15.58 13.02
N GLY A 559 4.87 -16.32 12.98
CA GLY A 559 4.88 -17.77 13.11
C GLY A 559 4.85 -18.18 14.58
N ARG A 560 3.72 -18.02 15.26
CA ARG A 560 3.47 -18.62 16.58
C ARG A 560 2.08 -19.20 16.64
N ASP A 561 1.98 -20.45 16.25
CA ASP A 561 1.06 -21.42 16.83
C ASP A 561 1.70 -22.81 16.72
N ARG A 562 2.48 -23.15 17.76
CA ARG A 562 2.79 -24.51 18.18
C ARG A 562 2.63 -24.53 19.70
N ALA A 563 1.51 -24.97 20.17
CA ALA A 563 1.30 -25.76 21.38
C ALA A 563 -0.14 -26.28 21.41
#